data_882f3d1cab2243b80ca055fea2a77bbe
#
_entry.id   882f3d1cab2243b80ca055fea2a77bbe
#
_cell.length_a   1.000
_cell.length_b   1.000
_cell.length_c   1.000
_cell.angle_alpha   90.00
_cell.angle_beta   90.00
_cell.angle_gamma   90.00
#
_symmetry.space_group_name_H-M   'P 1'
#
loop_
_entity.id
_entity.type
_entity.pdbx_description
1 polymer ?
#
loop_
_entity_poly.entity_id
_entity_poly.type
_entity_poly.pdbx_seq_one_letter_code
_entity_poly.pdbx_strand_id
1 'polypeptide(L)'
;IIMDLRNVQEDFLDRYEQIKLDCMIALTSPRVQALLSQHNISLDSMLCKNVPEEVSVGVVNGKVTLSSASQTAAGQVLVVNGKLMITPDAAEVLQKYACILVNGMIYCPQCLSAVVSARCILNGKLAVYPDDAVLLPGSSIKLDNTFLLRAQSRLYLSLIHI
;
A
#
# COMPACT_ATOMS: atom_id res chain seq x y z
N ILE A 1 8.79 8.87 -4.09
CA ILE A 1 7.88 10.02 -3.90
C ILE A 1 6.50 9.59 -4.39
N ILE A 2 5.45 9.97 -3.65
CA ILE A 2 4.05 9.83 -4.04
C ILE A 2 3.57 11.23 -4.44
N MET A 3 2.93 11.34 -5.60
CA MET A 3 2.32 12.57 -6.08
C MET A 3 0.81 12.40 -6.18
N ASP A 4 0.06 13.24 -5.47
CA ASP A 4 -1.38 13.36 -5.66
C ASP A 4 -1.66 14.59 -6.53
N LEU A 5 -1.98 14.33 -7.78
CA LEU A 5 -2.22 15.36 -8.80
C LEU A 5 -3.70 15.69 -8.98
N ARG A 6 -4.60 15.03 -8.25
CA ARG A 6 -6.06 15.10 -8.48
C ARG A 6 -6.62 16.53 -8.37
N ASN A 7 -5.99 17.37 -7.55
CA ASN A 7 -6.43 18.74 -7.32
C ASN A 7 -5.63 19.80 -8.08
N VAL A 8 -4.81 19.40 -9.07
CA VAL A 8 -4.07 20.35 -9.89
C VAL A 8 -5.05 21.22 -10.68
N GLN A 9 -4.81 22.52 -10.66
CA GLN A 9 -5.61 23.53 -11.36
C GLN A 9 -4.96 23.87 -12.70
N GLU A 10 -5.80 24.19 -13.69
CA GLU A 10 -5.37 24.52 -15.05
C GLU A 10 -4.50 25.80 -15.08
N ASP A 11 -4.89 26.82 -14.33
CA ASP A 11 -4.17 28.09 -14.24
C ASP A 11 -2.74 27.95 -13.69
N PHE A 12 -2.48 26.88 -12.91
CA PHE A 12 -1.13 26.54 -12.48
C PHE A 12 -0.31 25.99 -13.65
N LEU A 13 -0.92 25.14 -14.48
CA LEU A 13 -0.26 24.50 -15.62
C LEU A 13 0.09 25.50 -16.72
N ASP A 14 -0.77 26.50 -16.94
CA ASP A 14 -0.60 27.55 -17.93
C ASP A 14 0.65 28.44 -17.71
N ARG A 15 1.22 28.39 -16.51
CA ARG A 15 2.40 29.18 -16.16
C ARG A 15 3.71 28.59 -16.71
N TYR A 16 3.66 27.37 -17.21
CA TYR A 16 4.85 26.64 -17.61
C TYR A 16 4.73 26.14 -19.06
N GLU A 17 5.77 26.31 -19.85
CA GLU A 17 5.84 25.80 -21.22
C GLU A 17 5.99 24.28 -21.27
N GLN A 18 6.66 23.72 -20.27
CA GLN A 18 6.87 22.29 -20.12
C GLN A 18 6.97 21.92 -18.65
N ILE A 19 6.32 20.81 -18.26
CA ILE A 19 6.42 20.24 -16.92
C ILE A 19 6.88 18.78 -17.05
N LYS A 20 7.90 18.42 -16.28
CA LYS A 20 8.33 17.02 -16.11
C LYS A 20 8.10 16.61 -14.68
N LEU A 21 7.33 15.54 -14.50
CA LEU A 21 7.02 14.95 -13.20
C LEU A 21 7.60 13.54 -13.15
N ASP A 22 8.42 13.28 -12.13
CA ASP A 22 9.01 11.95 -11.88
C ASP A 22 8.62 11.51 -10.47
N CYS A 23 7.94 10.36 -10.38
CA CYS A 23 7.48 9.85 -9.10
C CYS A 23 7.34 8.31 -9.11
N MET A 24 7.24 7.72 -7.93
CA MET A 24 7.03 6.28 -7.81
C MET A 24 5.54 5.94 -7.96
N ILE A 25 4.67 6.74 -7.37
CA ILE A 25 3.22 6.59 -7.46
C ILE A 25 2.61 7.93 -7.80
N ALA A 26 1.81 7.97 -8.87
CA ALA A 26 0.98 9.10 -9.25
C ALA A 26 -0.50 8.78 -9.04
N LEU A 27 -1.21 9.66 -8.36
CA LEU A 27 -2.66 9.65 -8.30
C LEU A 27 -3.19 10.76 -9.21
N THR A 28 -4.05 10.39 -10.14
CA THR A 28 -4.67 11.32 -11.08
C THR A 28 -6.19 11.21 -10.98
N SER A 29 -6.92 12.18 -11.53
CA SER A 29 -8.36 12.08 -11.76
C SER A 29 -8.68 12.13 -13.25
N PRO A 30 -9.89 11.77 -13.70
CA PRO A 30 -10.28 11.90 -15.11
C PRO A 30 -10.09 13.32 -15.63
N ARG A 31 -10.41 14.32 -14.81
CA ARG A 31 -10.21 15.73 -15.13
C ARG A 31 -8.73 16.05 -15.35
N VAL A 32 -7.89 15.64 -14.42
CA VAL A 32 -6.44 15.92 -14.49
C VAL A 32 -5.80 15.19 -15.65
N GLN A 33 -6.20 13.95 -15.96
CA GLN A 33 -5.70 13.27 -17.15
C GLN A 33 -5.99 14.02 -18.45
N ALA A 34 -7.17 14.62 -18.56
CA ALA A 34 -7.49 15.49 -19.70
C ALA A 34 -6.57 16.72 -19.75
N LEU A 35 -6.34 17.38 -18.61
CA LEU A 35 -5.42 18.52 -18.52
C LEU A 35 -3.98 18.13 -18.88
N LEU A 36 -3.47 17.01 -18.37
CA LEU A 36 -2.12 16.53 -18.70
C LEU A 36 -1.95 16.29 -20.20
N SER A 37 -3.03 15.86 -20.90
CA SER A 37 -3.01 15.64 -22.34
C SER A 37 -3.07 16.93 -23.17
N GLN A 38 -3.63 18.00 -22.59
CA GLN A 38 -3.76 19.30 -23.27
C GLN A 38 -2.50 20.17 -23.12
N HIS A 39 -1.77 19.98 -22.02
CA HIS A 39 -0.54 20.70 -21.72
C HIS A 39 0.69 19.82 -22.02
N ASN A 40 1.84 20.44 -22.22
CA ASN A 40 3.10 19.73 -22.49
C ASN A 40 3.69 19.17 -21.16
N ILE A 41 2.99 18.18 -20.59
CA ILE A 41 3.35 17.57 -19.31
C ILE A 41 3.77 16.12 -19.53
N SER A 42 5.00 15.82 -19.15
CA SER A 42 5.53 14.46 -19.10
C SER A 42 5.46 13.93 -17.68
N LEU A 43 4.64 12.90 -17.47
CA LEU A 43 4.53 12.18 -16.20
C LEU A 43 5.22 10.83 -16.33
N ASP A 44 6.35 10.67 -15.66
CA ASP A 44 7.05 9.39 -15.51
C ASP A 44 6.75 8.84 -14.11
N SER A 45 6.09 7.70 -14.04
CA SER A 45 5.71 7.06 -12.78
C SER A 45 5.74 5.54 -12.89
N MET A 46 6.23 4.88 -11.85
CA MET A 46 6.24 3.41 -11.78
C MET A 46 4.81 2.86 -11.64
N LEU A 47 3.93 3.62 -11.00
CA LEU A 47 2.53 3.27 -10.80
C LEU A 47 1.67 4.52 -10.93
N CYS A 48 0.73 4.52 -11.88
CA CYS A 48 -0.26 5.58 -12.03
C CYS A 48 -1.66 5.02 -11.81
N LYS A 49 -2.44 5.66 -10.95
CA LYS A 49 -3.83 5.26 -10.68
C LYS A 49 -4.77 6.44 -10.80
N ASN A 50 -5.83 6.21 -11.59
CA ASN A 50 -6.95 7.14 -11.67
C ASN A 50 -7.86 6.93 -10.46
N VAL A 51 -8.04 7.96 -9.66
CA VAL A 51 -8.85 7.99 -8.44
C VAL A 51 -9.71 9.25 -8.48
N PRO A 52 -11.03 9.14 -8.35
CA PRO A 52 -11.92 10.31 -8.29
C PRO A 52 -11.52 11.29 -7.18
N GLU A 53 -11.78 12.56 -7.39
CA GLU A 53 -11.35 13.64 -6.48
C GLU A 53 -12.01 13.54 -5.09
N GLU A 54 -13.25 13.06 -5.04
CA GLU A 54 -14.03 12.87 -3.82
C GLU A 54 -13.58 11.66 -2.98
N VAL A 55 -12.76 10.76 -3.53
CA VAL A 55 -12.29 9.57 -2.83
C VAL A 55 -11.18 9.94 -1.84
N SER A 56 -11.36 9.57 -0.58
CA SER A 56 -10.35 9.73 0.45
C SER A 56 -9.12 8.85 0.17
N VAL A 57 -7.93 9.42 0.30
CA VAL A 57 -6.65 8.72 0.14
C VAL A 57 -5.85 8.80 1.43
N GLY A 58 -5.56 7.65 2.00
CA GLY A 58 -4.59 7.51 3.10
C GLY A 58 -3.20 7.21 2.55
N VAL A 59 -2.19 7.92 3.02
CA VAL A 59 -0.79 7.70 2.62
C VAL A 59 0.03 7.29 3.83
N VAL A 60 0.77 6.18 3.70
CA VAL A 60 1.68 5.68 4.74
C VAL A 60 3.06 5.48 4.15
N ASN A 61 4.06 6.15 4.73
CA ASN A 61 5.46 5.88 4.46
C ASN A 61 6.05 5.05 5.61
N GLY A 62 6.58 3.86 5.28
CA GLY A 62 7.15 2.94 6.24
C GLY A 62 6.33 1.66 6.41
N LYS A 63 5.97 1.31 7.65
CA LYS A 63 5.27 0.06 7.97
C LYS A 63 3.85 0.35 8.44
N VAL A 64 2.89 -0.38 7.88
CA VAL A 64 1.50 -0.39 8.36
C VAL A 64 1.02 -1.83 8.53
N THR A 65 0.19 -2.06 9.54
CA THR A 65 -0.47 -3.36 9.76
C THR A 65 -1.97 -3.17 9.64
N LEU A 66 -2.62 -3.98 8.81
CA LEU A 66 -4.07 -4.07 8.72
C LEU A 66 -4.56 -5.30 9.50
N SER A 67 -5.47 -5.06 10.40
CA SER A 67 -6.14 -6.06 11.24
C SER A 67 -7.61 -5.71 11.39
N SER A 68 -8.39 -6.55 12.05
CA SER A 68 -9.80 -6.26 12.37
C SER A 68 -9.99 -4.95 13.17
N ALA A 69 -8.97 -4.54 13.93
CA ALA A 69 -8.98 -3.29 14.70
C ALA A 69 -8.68 -2.04 13.87
N SER A 70 -8.26 -2.19 12.61
CA SER A 70 -7.91 -1.05 11.76
C SER A 70 -9.16 -0.29 11.34
N GLN A 71 -9.15 1.02 11.55
CA GLN A 71 -10.25 1.89 11.15
C GLN A 71 -10.02 2.41 9.73
N THR A 72 -11.03 2.29 8.89
CA THR A 72 -11.01 2.83 7.54
C THR A 72 -12.41 3.20 7.08
N ALA A 73 -12.53 4.26 6.30
CA ALA A 73 -13.77 4.62 5.63
C ALA A 73 -14.02 3.69 4.43
N ALA A 74 -15.29 3.40 4.16
CA ALA A 74 -15.66 2.64 2.97
C ALA A 74 -15.28 3.40 1.68
N GLY A 75 -14.71 2.68 0.71
CA GLY A 75 -14.30 3.28 -0.56
C GLY A 75 -12.97 4.04 -0.53
N GLN A 76 -12.27 4.05 0.59
CA GLN A 76 -10.97 4.72 0.70
C GLN A 76 -9.89 4.04 -0.17
N VAL A 77 -8.96 4.82 -0.69
CA VAL A 77 -7.72 4.32 -1.29
C VAL A 77 -6.59 4.43 -0.27
N LEU A 78 -5.82 3.35 -0.10
CA LEU A 78 -4.63 3.33 0.74
C LEU A 78 -3.38 3.27 -0.14
N VAL A 79 -2.44 4.14 0.11
CA VAL A 79 -1.11 4.14 -0.55
C VAL A 79 -0.05 3.86 0.50
N VAL A 80 0.70 2.78 0.29
CA VAL A 80 1.78 2.37 1.19
C VAL A 80 3.11 2.40 0.44
N ASN A 81 4.02 3.21 0.92
CA ASN A 81 5.40 3.20 0.45
C ASN A 81 6.27 2.56 1.53
N GLY A 82 6.47 1.25 1.42
CA GLY A 82 7.21 0.45 2.40
C GLY A 82 6.65 -0.94 2.62
N LYS A 83 6.21 -1.26 3.83
CA LYS A 83 5.75 -2.61 4.20
C LYS A 83 4.29 -2.60 4.66
N LEU A 84 3.46 -3.37 3.98
CA LEU A 84 2.09 -3.66 4.40
C LEU A 84 2.05 -5.05 5.02
N MET A 85 1.63 -5.12 6.27
CA MET A 85 1.36 -6.38 6.97
C MET A 85 -0.14 -6.56 7.10
N ILE A 86 -0.63 -7.74 6.78
CA ILE A 86 -2.05 -8.08 6.84
C ILE A 86 -2.19 -9.27 7.78
N THR A 87 -3.03 -9.13 8.79
CA THR A 87 -3.32 -10.22 9.74
C THR A 87 -4.51 -11.08 9.25
N PRO A 88 -4.65 -12.34 9.69
CA PRO A 88 -5.72 -13.23 9.22
C PRO A 88 -7.15 -12.70 9.45
N ASP A 89 -7.32 -11.83 10.44
CA ASP A 89 -8.60 -11.21 10.81
C ASP A 89 -8.93 -9.93 10.03
N ALA A 90 -8.10 -9.52 9.06
CA ALA A 90 -8.24 -8.27 8.32
C ALA A 90 -9.22 -8.33 7.14
N ALA A 91 -9.91 -9.45 6.90
CA ALA A 91 -10.75 -9.67 5.72
C ALA A 91 -11.77 -8.55 5.48
N GLU A 92 -12.53 -8.16 6.51
CA GLU A 92 -13.55 -7.11 6.41
C GLU A 92 -12.94 -5.72 6.15
N VAL A 93 -11.79 -5.45 6.78
CA VAL A 93 -11.07 -4.18 6.60
C VAL A 93 -10.56 -4.05 5.16
N LEU A 94 -9.99 -5.13 4.60
CA LEU A 94 -9.55 -5.13 3.21
C LEU A 94 -10.68 -4.86 2.22
N GLN A 95 -11.89 -5.36 2.50
CA GLN A 95 -13.06 -5.16 1.64
C GLN A 95 -13.55 -3.71 1.64
N LYS A 96 -13.31 -2.94 2.68
CA LYS A 96 -13.67 -1.52 2.75
C LYS A 96 -12.85 -0.64 1.82
N TYR A 97 -11.61 -1.03 1.52
CA TYR A 97 -10.79 -0.27 0.59
C TYR A 97 -11.25 -0.45 -0.86
N ALA A 98 -11.36 0.65 -1.60
CA ALA A 98 -11.58 0.61 -3.04
C ALA A 98 -10.34 0.03 -3.76
N CYS A 99 -9.16 0.42 -3.29
CA CYS A 99 -7.88 -0.05 -3.81
C CYS A 99 -6.79 0.19 -2.77
N ILE A 100 -5.78 -0.68 -2.77
CA ILE A 100 -4.56 -0.52 -1.97
C ILE A 100 -3.37 -0.53 -2.92
N LEU A 101 -2.61 0.56 -2.94
CA LEU A 101 -1.42 0.72 -3.75
C LEU A 101 -0.19 0.52 -2.86
N VAL A 102 0.65 -0.46 -3.18
CA VAL A 102 1.84 -0.74 -2.38
C VAL A 102 3.09 -0.65 -3.25
N ASN A 103 3.99 0.21 -2.87
CA ASN A 103 5.34 0.24 -3.39
C ASN A 103 6.29 -0.29 -2.31
N GLY A 104 6.70 -1.56 -2.45
CA GLY A 104 7.54 -2.24 -1.48
C GLY A 104 7.15 -3.69 -1.23
N MET A 105 6.70 -4.04 -0.04
CA MET A 105 6.43 -5.43 0.32
C MET A 105 5.08 -5.60 1.01
N ILE A 106 4.35 -6.64 0.61
CA ILE A 106 3.13 -7.10 1.29
C ILE A 106 3.43 -8.42 1.98
N TYR A 107 3.09 -8.51 3.26
CA TYR A 107 3.02 -9.77 4.01
C TYR A 107 1.55 -10.13 4.21
N CYS A 108 1.14 -11.28 3.67
CA CYS A 108 -0.25 -11.68 3.58
C CYS A 108 -0.43 -13.10 4.13
N PRO A 109 -1.43 -13.36 4.99
CA PRO A 109 -1.78 -14.72 5.37
C PRO A 109 -2.35 -15.47 4.17
N GLN A 110 -2.18 -16.78 4.15
CA GLN A 110 -2.59 -17.61 3.01
C GLN A 110 -4.08 -17.52 2.72
N CYS A 111 -4.93 -17.46 3.74
CA CYS A 111 -6.39 -17.34 3.61
C CYS A 111 -6.86 -16.05 2.93
N LEU A 112 -6.05 -14.98 2.95
CA LEU A 112 -6.38 -13.69 2.36
C LEU A 112 -5.67 -13.40 1.04
N SER A 113 -4.85 -14.32 0.54
CA SER A 113 -4.04 -14.10 -0.67
C SER A 113 -4.87 -13.72 -1.90
N ALA A 114 -6.04 -14.35 -2.09
CA ALA A 114 -6.95 -14.03 -3.19
C ALA A 114 -7.55 -12.63 -3.07
N VAL A 115 -7.96 -12.23 -1.85
CA VAL A 115 -8.52 -10.89 -1.59
C VAL A 115 -7.45 -9.82 -1.82
N VAL A 116 -6.25 -10.07 -1.35
CA VAL A 116 -5.10 -9.16 -1.54
C VAL A 116 -4.78 -9.01 -3.02
N SER A 117 -4.73 -10.09 -3.78
CA SER A 117 -4.47 -10.05 -5.22
C SER A 117 -5.55 -9.28 -6.00
N ALA A 118 -6.80 -9.31 -5.53
CA ALA A 118 -7.91 -8.59 -6.16
C ALA A 118 -7.96 -7.10 -5.80
N ARG A 119 -7.47 -6.70 -4.62
CA ARG A 119 -7.60 -5.35 -4.07
C ARG A 119 -6.31 -4.54 -4.08
N CYS A 120 -5.17 -5.21 -4.12
CA CYS A 120 -3.87 -4.56 -4.06
C CYS A 120 -3.22 -4.47 -5.44
N ILE A 121 -2.66 -3.32 -5.73
CA ILE A 121 -1.73 -3.12 -6.84
C ILE A 121 -0.35 -2.99 -6.22
N LEU A 122 0.54 -3.92 -6.56
CA LEU A 122 1.84 -4.06 -5.93
C LEU A 122 2.98 -3.79 -6.92
N ASN A 123 3.80 -2.83 -6.58
CA ASN A 123 5.14 -2.67 -7.14
C ASN A 123 6.15 -3.15 -6.10
N GLY A 124 6.58 -4.42 -6.21
CA GLY A 124 7.50 -5.03 -5.26
C GLY A 124 7.26 -6.52 -5.03
N LYS A 125 7.29 -6.95 -3.77
CA LYS A 125 7.21 -8.37 -3.40
C LYS A 125 6.00 -8.69 -2.54
N LEU A 126 5.36 -9.82 -2.84
CA LEU A 126 4.33 -10.44 -2.00
C LEU A 126 4.94 -11.64 -1.27
N ALA A 127 4.90 -11.63 0.06
CA ALA A 127 5.27 -12.74 0.91
C ALA A 127 4.02 -13.32 1.57
N VAL A 128 3.67 -14.53 1.18
CA VAL A 128 2.54 -15.26 1.77
C VAL A 128 3.04 -16.09 2.92
N TYR A 129 2.33 -16.06 4.06
CA TYR A 129 2.68 -16.85 5.25
C TYR A 129 1.49 -17.71 5.71
N PRO A 130 1.74 -18.84 6.41
CA PRO A 130 0.69 -19.71 6.94
C PRO A 130 -0.21 -18.98 7.94
N ASP A 131 -1.50 -19.30 7.93
CA ASP A 131 -2.52 -18.59 8.73
C ASP A 131 -2.35 -18.73 10.25
N ASP A 132 -1.73 -19.82 10.68
CA ASP A 132 -1.43 -20.13 12.08
C ASP A 132 -0.07 -19.58 12.55
N ALA A 133 0.66 -18.91 11.65
CA ALA A 133 1.94 -18.33 11.99
C ALA A 133 1.80 -17.12 12.91
N VAL A 134 2.66 -17.05 13.91
CA VAL A 134 2.77 -15.88 14.79
C VAL A 134 3.80 -14.93 14.23
N LEU A 135 3.36 -13.73 13.84
CA LEU A 135 4.25 -12.67 13.37
C LEU A 135 4.98 -12.05 14.56
N LEU A 136 6.30 -12.13 14.53
CA LEU A 136 7.13 -11.57 15.59
C LEU A 136 7.39 -10.08 15.32
N PRO A 137 7.02 -9.19 16.24
CA PRO A 137 7.31 -7.76 16.10
C PRO A 137 8.79 -7.48 16.38
N GLY A 138 9.35 -6.53 15.66
CA GLY A 138 10.69 -5.99 15.95
C GLY A 138 11.72 -6.25 14.87
N SER A 139 12.86 -5.58 15.01
CA SER A 139 14.01 -5.65 14.09
C SER A 139 15.05 -6.69 14.52
N SER A 140 14.96 -7.19 15.74
CA SER A 140 15.81 -8.26 16.25
C SER A 140 15.05 -9.11 17.28
N ILE A 141 15.30 -10.41 17.28
CA ILE A 141 14.67 -11.35 18.20
C ILE A 141 15.77 -12.26 18.72
N LYS A 142 15.84 -12.38 20.05
CA LYS A 142 16.74 -13.30 20.70
C LYS A 142 16.06 -14.67 20.78
N LEU A 143 16.60 -15.66 20.07
CA LEU A 143 16.18 -17.04 20.15
C LEU A 143 16.97 -17.70 21.28
N ASP A 144 16.37 -17.81 22.43
CA ASP A 144 16.90 -18.50 23.59
C ASP A 144 15.96 -19.63 24.05
N ASN A 145 16.41 -20.40 25.05
CA ASN A 145 15.61 -21.51 25.57
C ASN A 145 14.25 -21.06 26.11
N THR A 146 14.15 -19.84 26.63
CA THR A 146 12.88 -19.29 27.13
C THR A 146 11.91 -19.03 25.98
N PHE A 147 12.41 -18.54 24.85
CA PHE A 147 11.61 -18.39 23.63
C PHE A 147 11.13 -19.74 23.12
N LEU A 148 12.01 -20.74 23.04
CA LEU A 148 11.68 -22.09 22.56
C LEU A 148 10.63 -22.77 23.44
N LEU A 149 10.72 -22.62 24.76
CA LEU A 149 9.74 -23.16 25.71
C LEU A 149 8.35 -22.48 25.56
N ARG A 150 8.30 -21.18 25.23
CA ARG A 150 7.05 -20.46 25.01
C ARG A 150 6.45 -20.71 23.62
N ALA A 151 7.26 -21.12 22.67
CA ALA A 151 6.83 -21.34 21.29
C ALA A 151 5.83 -22.48 21.14
N GLN A 152 5.83 -23.48 22.04
CA GLN A 152 4.83 -24.57 22.11
C GLN A 152 4.48 -25.17 20.74
N SER A 153 5.46 -25.44 19.91
CA SER A 153 5.29 -26.00 18.56
C SER A 153 4.56 -25.08 17.55
N ARG A 154 4.35 -23.80 17.88
CA ARG A 154 3.79 -22.85 16.93
C ARG A 154 4.85 -22.36 15.96
N LEU A 155 4.41 -22.09 14.73
CA LEU A 155 5.26 -21.48 13.73
C LEU A 155 5.39 -19.97 14.01
N TYR A 156 6.62 -19.51 14.18
CA TYR A 156 6.93 -18.10 14.35
C TYR A 156 7.64 -17.60 13.10
N LEU A 157 7.16 -16.49 12.56
CA LEU A 157 7.79 -15.81 11.45
C LEU A 157 8.38 -14.47 11.89
N SER A 158 9.67 -14.34 11.71
CA SER A 158 10.35 -13.06 11.80
C SER A 158 10.34 -12.41 10.44
N LEU A 159 9.82 -11.19 10.38
CA LEU A 159 9.85 -10.37 9.18
C LEU A 159 11.17 -9.57 9.04
N ILE A 160 12.20 -10.03 9.73
CA ILE A 160 13.56 -9.55 9.55
C ILE A 160 14.07 -10.17 8.24
N HIS A 161 14.65 -9.35 7.39
CA HIS A 161 15.19 -9.78 6.12
C HIS A 161 15.99 -11.10 6.24
N ILE A 162 15.55 -12.09 5.46
CA ILE A 162 16.40 -13.17 5.04
C ILE A 162 16.99 -12.76 3.69
#